data_dc4b2b29d106eb946de14bc85a51cbaa
#
_entry.id   dc4b2b29d106eb946de14bc85a51cbaa
#
_cell.length_a   1.000
_cell.length_b   1.000
_cell.length_c   1.000
_cell.angle_alpha   90.00
_cell.angle_beta   90.00
_cell.angle_gamma   90.00
#
_symmetry.space_group_name_H-M   'P 1'
#
loop_
_entity.id
_entity.type
_entity.pdbx_description
1 polymer ?
#
loop_
_entity_poly.entity_id
_entity_poly.type
_entity_poly.pdbx_seq_one_letter_code
_entity_poly.pdbx_strand_id
1 'polypeptide(L)'
;MNDREVADYLLANPEFFAQHAELLATIRLANPHGKAAISLQERQMEMLRDKNKHLERRLAELVRYGHENDSLSAKFSRWTARVIAERDPYALPRTIADGIADVFDVPQTALRVWDVADTYAQADFARQVGEEVRLFTNGLSTPYCGANTGFEAAQWLAPALAAPAA
;
A
#
# COMPACT_ATOMS: atom_id res chain seq x y z
N MET A 1 2.42 21.85 -44.64
CA MET A 1 3.17 21.41 -43.44
C MET A 1 2.16 21.39 -42.29
N ASN A 2 1.89 20.23 -41.72
CA ASN A 2 0.94 20.13 -40.61
C ASN A 2 1.70 20.23 -39.28
N ASP A 3 0.99 20.40 -38.16
CA ASP A 3 1.59 20.59 -36.82
C ASP A 3 2.49 19.43 -36.43
N ARG A 4 2.17 18.22 -36.87
CA ARG A 4 2.94 17.01 -36.59
C ARG A 4 4.27 16.99 -37.34
N GLU A 5 4.27 17.40 -38.60
CA GLU A 5 5.49 17.52 -39.41
C GLU A 5 6.44 18.57 -38.83
N VAL A 6 5.90 19.66 -38.28
CA VAL A 6 6.70 20.70 -37.60
C VAL A 6 7.32 20.13 -36.33
N ALA A 7 6.54 19.40 -35.52
CA ALA A 7 7.03 18.78 -34.29
C ALA A 7 8.11 17.76 -34.60
N ASP A 8 7.90 16.86 -35.56
CA ASP A 8 8.87 15.85 -35.97
C ASP A 8 10.18 16.50 -36.54
N TYR A 9 10.03 17.55 -37.29
CA TYR A 9 11.19 18.31 -37.80
C TYR A 9 12.02 18.92 -36.66
N LEU A 10 11.37 19.56 -35.70
CA LEU A 10 12.05 20.17 -34.53
C LEU A 10 12.72 19.13 -33.62
N LEU A 11 12.12 17.96 -33.47
CA LEU A 11 12.71 16.85 -32.72
C LEU A 11 13.94 16.26 -33.43
N ALA A 12 13.89 16.18 -34.77
CA ALA A 12 15.00 15.68 -35.57
C ALA A 12 16.16 16.69 -35.72
N ASN A 13 15.90 17.98 -35.52
CA ASN A 13 16.87 19.06 -35.68
C ASN A 13 17.02 19.92 -34.42
N PRO A 14 17.63 19.40 -33.35
CA PRO A 14 17.76 20.11 -32.06
C PRO A 14 18.61 21.39 -32.16
N GLU A 15 19.52 21.46 -33.15
CA GLU A 15 20.33 22.65 -33.48
C GLU A 15 19.54 23.82 -34.04
N PHE A 16 18.28 23.59 -34.45
CA PHE A 16 17.44 24.61 -35.09
C PHE A 16 17.36 25.88 -34.21
N PHE A 17 17.09 25.70 -32.91
CA PHE A 17 16.98 26.84 -32.01
C PHE A 17 18.33 27.46 -31.61
N ALA A 18 19.44 26.74 -31.73
CA ALA A 18 20.77 27.31 -31.54
C ALA A 18 21.09 28.27 -32.71
N GLN A 19 20.69 27.92 -33.96
CA GLN A 19 20.88 28.76 -35.16
C GLN A 19 19.86 29.90 -35.25
N HIS A 20 18.68 29.72 -34.64
CA HIS A 20 17.55 30.69 -34.70
C HIS A 20 17.13 31.16 -33.28
N ALA A 21 18.11 31.55 -32.45
CA ALA A 21 17.86 31.98 -31.07
C ALA A 21 16.85 33.12 -30.94
N GLU A 22 16.79 33.99 -31.93
CA GLU A 22 15.82 35.09 -31.98
C GLU A 22 14.36 34.62 -32.05
N LEU A 23 14.10 33.45 -32.66
CA LEU A 23 12.76 32.86 -32.69
C LEU A 23 12.29 32.50 -31.30
N LEU A 24 13.18 31.95 -30.45
CA LEU A 24 12.82 31.62 -29.07
C LEU A 24 12.39 32.84 -28.25
N ALA A 25 13.00 34.00 -28.52
CA ALA A 25 12.66 35.25 -27.84
C ALA A 25 11.33 35.85 -28.36
N THR A 26 10.99 35.56 -29.63
CA THR A 26 9.84 36.16 -30.34
C THR A 26 8.57 35.31 -30.20
N ILE A 27 8.71 33.98 -30.14
CA ILE A 27 7.59 33.05 -29.99
C ILE A 27 6.92 33.25 -28.64
N ARG A 28 5.64 33.64 -28.67
CA ARG A 28 4.81 33.76 -27.49
C ARG A 28 3.74 32.66 -27.48
N LEU A 29 3.67 31.93 -26.43
CA LEU A 29 2.68 30.88 -26.25
C LEU A 29 1.48 31.41 -25.44
N ALA A 30 0.28 30.95 -25.78
CA ALA A 30 -0.90 31.23 -24.97
C ALA A 30 -0.75 30.59 -23.58
N ASN A 31 -0.95 31.38 -22.54
CA ASN A 31 -0.98 30.87 -21.19
C ASN A 31 -2.31 30.11 -20.99
N PRO A 32 -2.29 28.81 -20.67
CA PRO A 32 -3.53 28.05 -20.48
C PRO A 32 -4.33 28.51 -19.23
N HIS A 33 -3.70 29.28 -18.32
CA HIS A 33 -4.32 29.77 -17.09
C HIS A 33 -4.54 31.30 -17.11
N GLY A 34 -4.28 31.99 -18.23
CA GLY A 34 -4.42 33.45 -18.32
C GLY A 34 -4.56 33.94 -19.73
N LYS A 35 -4.99 35.20 -19.88
CA LYS A 35 -5.20 35.85 -21.17
C LYS A 35 -3.92 36.47 -21.79
N ALA A 36 -2.80 36.48 -21.05
CA ALA A 36 -1.54 37.04 -21.51
C ALA A 36 -0.68 36.00 -22.24
N ALA A 37 -0.09 36.38 -23.38
CA ALA A 37 0.90 35.54 -24.06
C ALA A 37 2.21 35.54 -23.28
N ILE A 38 2.79 34.35 -23.05
CA ILE A 38 4.08 34.15 -22.37
C ILE A 38 5.14 33.72 -23.39
N SER A 39 6.42 33.94 -23.04
CA SER A 39 7.52 33.43 -23.85
C SER A 39 7.64 31.90 -23.72
N LEU A 40 8.26 31.27 -24.75
CA LEU A 40 8.55 29.84 -24.71
C LEU A 40 9.38 29.44 -23.46
N GLN A 41 10.37 30.30 -23.11
CA GLN A 41 11.21 30.07 -21.91
C GLN A 41 10.42 30.14 -20.62
N GLU A 42 9.51 31.10 -20.47
CA GLU A 42 8.62 31.20 -19.31
C GLU A 42 7.76 29.94 -19.17
N ARG A 43 7.23 29.45 -20.30
CA ARG A 43 6.45 28.21 -20.33
C ARG A 43 7.27 26.99 -19.96
N GLN A 44 8.50 26.86 -20.45
CA GLN A 44 9.41 25.80 -20.07
C GLN A 44 9.74 25.84 -18.57
N MET A 45 10.01 27.05 -18.02
CA MET A 45 10.26 27.22 -16.61
C MET A 45 9.07 26.83 -15.72
N GLU A 46 7.84 27.18 -16.14
CA GLU A 46 6.62 26.76 -15.46
C GLU A 46 6.48 25.24 -15.45
N MET A 47 6.64 24.60 -16.62
CA MET A 47 6.59 23.15 -16.74
C MET A 47 7.65 22.45 -15.90
N LEU A 48 8.88 22.99 -15.81
CA LEU A 48 9.94 22.45 -14.95
C LEU A 48 9.62 22.60 -13.47
N ARG A 49 9.06 23.72 -13.04
CA ARG A 49 8.60 23.93 -11.67
C ARG A 49 7.50 22.94 -11.28
N ASP A 50 6.53 22.73 -12.17
CA ASP A 50 5.46 21.77 -11.92
C ASP A 50 6.01 20.32 -11.84
N LYS A 51 6.95 19.98 -12.72
CA LYS A 51 7.63 18.69 -12.69
C LYS A 51 8.42 18.49 -11.40
N ASN A 52 9.17 19.48 -10.96
CA ASN A 52 9.90 19.43 -9.70
C ASN A 52 8.95 19.25 -8.51
N LYS A 53 7.89 20.03 -8.43
CA LYS A 53 6.87 19.90 -7.38
C LYS A 53 6.22 18.50 -7.37
N HIS A 54 6.00 17.91 -8.54
CA HIS A 54 5.50 16.54 -8.64
C HIS A 54 6.53 15.51 -8.14
N LEU A 55 7.80 15.68 -8.51
CA LEU A 55 8.89 14.81 -8.06
C LEU A 55 9.10 14.91 -6.54
N GLU A 56 9.06 16.11 -5.98
CA GLU A 56 9.16 16.33 -4.53
C GLU A 56 8.04 15.62 -3.76
N ARG A 57 6.80 15.68 -4.25
CA ARG A 57 5.68 14.94 -3.65
C ARG A 57 5.90 13.43 -3.70
N ARG A 58 6.33 12.89 -4.85
CA ARG A 58 6.64 11.47 -4.98
C ARG A 58 7.78 11.04 -4.06
N LEU A 59 8.81 11.88 -3.94
CA LEU A 59 9.91 11.61 -3.02
C LEU A 59 9.43 11.56 -1.57
N ALA A 60 8.61 12.53 -1.16
CA ALA A 60 8.02 12.55 0.19
C ALA A 60 7.17 11.30 0.46
N GLU A 61 6.38 10.84 -0.51
CA GLU A 61 5.61 9.60 -0.42
C GLU A 61 6.53 8.37 -0.28
N LEU A 62 7.60 8.27 -1.07
CA LEU A 62 8.56 7.16 -0.98
C LEU A 62 9.26 7.12 0.38
N VAL A 63 9.66 8.28 0.91
CA VAL A 63 10.27 8.39 2.25
C VAL A 63 9.28 7.94 3.32
N ARG A 64 8.01 8.35 3.21
CA ARG A 64 6.96 7.91 4.14
C ARG A 64 6.78 6.39 4.09
N TYR A 65 6.67 5.80 2.89
CA TYR A 65 6.57 4.34 2.74
C TYR A 65 7.81 3.60 3.28
N GLY A 66 9.00 4.18 3.12
CA GLY A 66 10.23 3.66 3.73
C GLY A 66 10.12 3.56 5.25
N HIS A 67 9.72 4.63 5.90
CA HIS A 67 9.53 4.64 7.36
C HIS A 67 8.42 3.70 7.84
N GLU A 68 7.31 3.61 7.09
CA GLU A 68 6.23 2.66 7.40
C GLU A 68 6.72 1.21 7.31
N ASN A 69 7.49 0.87 6.27
CA ASN A 69 8.08 -0.45 6.10
C ASN A 69 9.08 -0.80 7.21
N ASP A 70 9.94 0.14 7.58
CA ASP A 70 10.89 -0.06 8.68
C ASP A 70 10.17 -0.29 10.01
N SER A 71 9.14 0.49 10.28
CA SER A 71 8.29 0.33 11.46
C SER A 71 7.60 -1.04 11.48
N LEU A 72 7.04 -1.45 10.35
CA LEU A 72 6.38 -2.76 10.21
C LEU A 72 7.37 -3.91 10.39
N SER A 73 8.57 -3.80 9.82
CA SER A 73 9.64 -4.79 9.98
C SER A 73 10.09 -4.93 11.44
N ALA A 74 10.21 -3.81 12.15
CA ALA A 74 10.53 -3.82 13.58
C ALA A 74 9.39 -4.45 14.42
N LYS A 75 8.14 -4.17 14.08
CA LYS A 75 6.96 -4.81 14.69
C LYS A 75 6.98 -6.31 14.46
N PHE A 76 7.20 -6.74 13.23
CA PHE A 76 7.28 -8.16 12.86
C PHE A 76 8.40 -8.88 13.61
N SER A 77 9.59 -8.30 13.70
CA SER A 77 10.71 -8.87 14.42
C SER A 77 10.41 -9.06 15.91
N ARG A 78 9.75 -8.09 16.55
CA ARG A 78 9.33 -8.19 17.95
C ARG A 78 8.29 -9.29 18.17
N TRP A 79 7.30 -9.38 17.30
CA TRP A 79 6.29 -10.42 17.33
C TRP A 79 6.92 -11.81 17.16
N THR A 80 7.79 -11.99 16.17
CA THR A 80 8.50 -13.24 15.92
C THR A 80 9.36 -13.66 17.10
N ALA A 81 10.10 -12.72 17.71
CA ALA A 81 10.90 -13.01 18.90
C ALA A 81 10.05 -13.49 20.07
N ARG A 82 8.87 -12.90 20.29
CA ARG A 82 7.90 -13.32 21.32
C ARG A 82 7.40 -14.74 21.05
N VAL A 83 7.04 -15.04 19.81
CA VAL A 83 6.54 -16.38 19.41
C VAL A 83 7.63 -17.45 19.58
N ILE A 84 8.87 -17.17 19.16
CA ILE A 84 10.00 -18.12 19.28
C ILE A 84 10.39 -18.33 20.76
N ALA A 85 10.21 -17.33 21.60
CA ALA A 85 10.52 -17.44 23.03
C ALA A 85 9.51 -18.30 23.81
N GLU A 86 8.29 -18.48 23.27
CA GLU A 86 7.27 -19.32 23.92
C GLU A 86 7.69 -20.81 23.89
N ARG A 87 7.67 -21.43 25.04
CA ARG A 87 8.07 -22.84 25.23
C ARG A 87 6.88 -23.76 25.50
N ASP A 88 5.77 -23.19 25.93
CA ASP A 88 4.57 -23.97 26.22
C ASP A 88 3.72 -24.10 24.92
N PRO A 89 3.58 -25.33 24.41
CA PRO A 89 2.76 -25.55 23.19
C PRO A 89 1.27 -25.24 23.40
N TYR A 90 0.76 -25.25 24.62
CA TYR A 90 -0.62 -24.83 24.93
C TYR A 90 -0.78 -23.30 24.88
N ALA A 91 0.25 -22.55 25.31
CA ALA A 91 0.25 -21.10 25.30
C ALA A 91 0.57 -20.51 23.93
N LEU A 92 1.28 -21.25 23.07
CA LEU A 92 1.80 -20.78 21.78
C LEU A 92 0.73 -20.18 20.87
N PRO A 93 -0.44 -20.80 20.63
CA PRO A 93 -1.48 -20.23 19.76
C PRO A 93 -2.03 -18.90 20.30
N ARG A 94 -2.17 -18.79 21.61
CA ARG A 94 -2.57 -17.55 22.26
C ARG A 94 -1.49 -16.48 22.15
N THR A 95 -0.23 -16.82 22.37
CA THR A 95 0.92 -15.92 22.21
C THR A 95 0.99 -15.37 20.77
N ILE A 96 0.68 -16.19 19.77
CA ILE A 96 0.60 -15.76 18.36
C ILE A 96 -0.52 -14.74 18.19
N ALA A 97 -1.74 -15.06 18.61
CA ALA A 97 -2.93 -14.23 18.42
C ALA A 97 -2.84 -12.89 19.19
N ASP A 98 -2.52 -12.96 20.49
CA ASP A 98 -2.35 -11.78 21.35
C ASP A 98 -1.19 -10.91 20.86
N GLY A 99 -0.11 -11.53 20.38
CA GLY A 99 1.03 -10.81 19.81
C GLY A 99 0.70 -10.03 18.56
N ILE A 100 -0.19 -10.55 17.70
CA ILE A 100 -0.70 -9.80 16.52
C ILE A 100 -1.54 -8.60 16.99
N ALA A 101 -2.45 -8.81 17.94
CA ALA A 101 -3.28 -7.75 18.48
C ALA A 101 -2.42 -6.63 19.09
N ASP A 102 -1.48 -6.98 19.97
CA ASP A 102 -0.68 -6.01 20.74
C ASP A 102 0.35 -5.26 19.86
N VAL A 103 1.02 -5.98 18.95
CA VAL A 103 2.15 -5.41 18.20
C VAL A 103 1.69 -4.65 16.95
N PHE A 104 0.61 -5.12 16.32
CA PHE A 104 0.10 -4.53 15.09
C PHE A 104 -1.17 -3.68 15.30
N ASP A 105 -1.60 -3.51 16.56
CA ASP A 105 -2.78 -2.72 16.92
C ASP A 105 -4.07 -3.26 16.23
N VAL A 106 -4.16 -4.60 16.10
CA VAL A 106 -5.34 -5.26 15.53
C VAL A 106 -6.37 -5.44 16.64
N PRO A 107 -7.59 -4.90 16.49
CA PRO A 107 -8.55 -4.85 17.60
C PRO A 107 -9.05 -6.22 18.05
N GLN A 108 -9.08 -7.20 17.16
CA GLN A 108 -9.49 -8.56 17.48
C GLN A 108 -8.74 -9.57 16.62
N THR A 109 -8.35 -10.67 17.25
CA THR A 109 -7.70 -11.80 16.60
C THR A 109 -8.33 -13.10 17.09
N ALA A 110 -8.41 -14.08 16.21
CA ALA A 110 -8.80 -15.44 16.56
C ALA A 110 -7.92 -16.42 15.80
N LEU A 111 -7.58 -17.53 16.47
CA LEU A 111 -6.77 -18.59 15.86
C LEU A 111 -7.44 -19.92 16.12
N ARG A 112 -7.50 -20.77 15.10
CA ARG A 112 -7.97 -22.14 15.16
C ARG A 112 -6.95 -23.05 14.52
N VAL A 113 -6.73 -24.20 15.13
CA VAL A 113 -5.82 -25.22 14.64
C VAL A 113 -6.59 -26.55 14.61
N TRP A 114 -6.58 -27.20 13.46
CA TRP A 114 -7.21 -28.51 13.29
C TRP A 114 -6.16 -29.58 13.00
N ASP A 115 -6.58 -30.83 13.07
CA ASP A 115 -5.71 -32.01 12.94
C ASP A 115 -4.58 -32.03 13.97
N VAL A 116 -4.87 -31.57 15.20
CA VAL A 116 -3.96 -31.57 16.33
C VAL A 116 -3.85 -32.98 16.94
N ALA A 117 -2.76 -33.26 17.66
CA ALA A 117 -2.63 -34.45 18.45
C ALA A 117 -3.69 -34.50 19.56
N ASP A 118 -4.09 -35.72 19.97
CA ASP A 118 -5.14 -35.95 20.97
C ASP A 118 -4.93 -35.17 22.28
N THR A 119 -3.68 -34.99 22.67
CA THR A 119 -3.28 -34.17 23.82
C THR A 119 -3.87 -32.75 23.76
N TYR A 120 -4.02 -32.16 22.60
CA TYR A 120 -4.50 -30.79 22.41
C TYR A 120 -5.98 -30.72 22.01
N ALA A 121 -6.66 -31.83 21.82
CA ALA A 121 -8.04 -31.89 21.29
C ALA A 121 -9.05 -31.09 22.11
N GLN A 122 -8.81 -30.86 23.39
CA GLN A 122 -9.66 -30.12 24.33
C GLN A 122 -9.23 -28.65 24.49
N ALA A 123 -8.17 -28.21 23.81
CA ALA A 123 -7.69 -26.85 23.91
C ALA A 123 -8.64 -25.87 23.16
N ASP A 124 -8.73 -24.65 23.65
CA ASP A 124 -9.59 -23.60 23.03
C ASP A 124 -9.27 -23.34 21.55
N PHE A 125 -8.00 -23.39 21.20
CA PHE A 125 -7.55 -23.21 19.82
C PHE A 125 -7.87 -24.39 18.89
N ALA A 126 -8.17 -25.56 19.48
CA ALA A 126 -8.52 -26.78 18.76
C ALA A 126 -10.04 -27.01 18.63
N ARG A 127 -10.86 -26.02 19.00
CA ARG A 127 -12.32 -26.12 18.82
C ARG A 127 -12.65 -26.45 17.36
N GLN A 128 -13.68 -27.25 17.19
CA GLN A 128 -14.11 -27.74 15.89
C GLN A 128 -14.37 -26.59 14.92
N VAL A 129 -13.87 -26.74 13.71
CA VAL A 129 -14.04 -25.82 12.57
C VAL A 129 -14.88 -26.52 11.52
N GLY A 130 -15.86 -25.83 10.95
CA GLY A 130 -16.71 -26.36 9.87
C GLY A 130 -15.88 -26.80 8.67
N GLU A 131 -16.32 -27.86 8.01
CA GLU A 131 -15.64 -28.43 6.85
C GLU A 131 -15.52 -27.42 5.70
N GLU A 132 -16.53 -26.57 5.56
CA GLU A 132 -16.55 -25.49 4.55
C GLU A 132 -15.39 -24.51 4.74
N VAL A 133 -15.11 -24.10 6.00
CA VAL A 133 -13.98 -23.22 6.32
C VAL A 133 -12.65 -23.90 6.05
N ARG A 134 -12.53 -25.18 6.38
CA ARG A 134 -11.32 -25.96 6.12
C ARG A 134 -11.03 -26.08 4.63
N LEU A 135 -12.04 -26.40 3.82
CA LEU A 135 -11.94 -26.47 2.37
C LEU A 135 -11.59 -25.10 1.76
N PHE A 136 -12.28 -24.05 2.20
CA PHE A 136 -11.99 -22.70 1.77
C PHE A 136 -10.54 -22.29 2.08
N THR A 137 -10.11 -22.50 3.32
CA THR A 137 -8.75 -22.12 3.77
C THR A 137 -7.67 -22.91 3.02
N ASN A 138 -7.88 -24.20 2.79
CA ASN A 138 -6.95 -25.05 2.04
C ASN A 138 -6.87 -24.67 0.55
N GLY A 139 -7.90 -24.04 0.02
CA GLY A 139 -7.93 -23.52 -1.36
C GLY A 139 -7.27 -22.15 -1.56
N LEU A 140 -6.93 -21.47 -0.47
CA LEU A 140 -6.31 -20.14 -0.56
C LEU A 140 -4.83 -20.22 -0.96
N SER A 141 -4.48 -19.58 -2.05
CA SER A 141 -3.07 -19.34 -2.45
C SER A 141 -2.48 -18.08 -1.87
N THR A 142 -3.33 -17.14 -1.45
CA THR A 142 -2.98 -15.85 -0.83
C THR A 142 -3.96 -15.55 0.30
N PRO A 143 -3.56 -14.76 1.32
CA PRO A 143 -4.49 -14.36 2.38
C PRO A 143 -5.73 -13.66 1.82
N TYR A 144 -6.89 -14.03 2.32
CA TYR A 144 -8.15 -13.36 1.99
C TYR A 144 -8.28 -12.07 2.80
N CYS A 145 -8.56 -10.96 2.15
CA CYS A 145 -8.89 -9.69 2.77
C CYS A 145 -10.13 -9.12 2.08
N GLY A 146 -11.22 -8.93 2.83
CA GLY A 146 -12.48 -8.45 2.27
C GLY A 146 -13.57 -8.27 3.31
N ALA A 147 -14.76 -7.85 2.84
CA ALA A 147 -15.92 -7.70 3.68
C ALA A 147 -16.37 -9.05 4.25
N ASN A 148 -16.83 -9.01 5.51
CA ASN A 148 -17.46 -10.18 6.11
C ASN A 148 -18.86 -10.39 5.51
N THR A 149 -19.01 -11.42 4.72
CA THR A 149 -20.28 -11.83 4.09
C THR A 149 -20.94 -13.01 4.81
N GLY A 150 -20.66 -13.19 6.10
CA GLY A 150 -21.22 -14.28 6.90
C GLY A 150 -20.30 -15.47 7.10
N PHE A 151 -18.98 -15.28 6.96
CA PHE A 151 -18.00 -16.34 7.22
C PHE A 151 -18.08 -16.83 8.67
N GLU A 152 -18.03 -18.14 8.88
CA GLU A 152 -17.96 -18.76 10.22
C GLU A 152 -16.79 -18.19 11.04
N ALA A 153 -15.64 -17.95 10.40
CA ALA A 153 -14.45 -17.42 11.05
C ALA A 153 -14.69 -16.07 11.77
N ALA A 154 -15.64 -15.27 11.29
CA ALA A 154 -16.03 -14.03 11.96
C ALA A 154 -16.71 -14.25 13.31
N GLN A 155 -17.32 -15.41 13.52
CA GLN A 155 -17.99 -15.78 14.78
C GLN A 155 -16.99 -16.19 15.88
N TRP A 156 -15.73 -16.43 15.49
CA TRP A 156 -14.66 -16.74 16.47
C TRP A 156 -14.14 -15.52 17.19
N LEU A 157 -14.40 -14.34 16.62
CA LEU A 157 -14.06 -13.06 17.25
C LEU A 157 -15.06 -12.75 18.37
N ALA A 158 -14.62 -12.02 19.38
CA ALA A 158 -15.54 -11.50 20.38
C ALA A 158 -16.60 -10.60 19.69
N PRO A 159 -17.86 -10.60 20.18
CA PRO A 159 -18.85 -9.72 19.61
C PRO A 159 -18.32 -8.28 19.66
N ALA A 160 -18.23 -7.64 18.50
CA ALA A 160 -17.80 -6.26 18.41
C ALA A 160 -18.76 -5.45 19.30
N LEU A 161 -18.22 -4.71 20.24
CA LEU A 161 -18.95 -3.61 20.87
C LEU A 161 -19.43 -2.76 19.72
N ALA A 162 -20.76 -2.69 19.52
CA ALA A 162 -21.37 -1.98 18.42
C ALA A 162 -20.76 -0.58 18.38
N ALA A 163 -19.97 -0.30 17.34
CA ALA A 163 -19.50 1.05 17.12
C ALA A 163 -20.73 1.93 17.00
N PRO A 164 -20.81 3.06 17.72
CA PRO A 164 -21.93 3.96 17.54
C PRO A 164 -21.95 4.36 16.07
N ALA A 165 -23.10 4.18 15.43
CA ALA A 165 -23.32 4.61 14.07
C ALA A 165 -22.98 6.11 13.99
N ALA A 166 -21.97 6.45 13.18
CA ALA A 166 -21.62 7.82 12.85
C ALA A 166 -22.53 8.34 11.73
#